data_6f48efb7d3950c0678119b6d8f25de80
#
_entry.id   6f48efb7d3950c0678119b6d8f25de80
#
_cell.length_a   1.000
_cell.length_b   1.000
_cell.length_c   1.000
_cell.angle_alpha   90.00
_cell.angle_beta   90.00
_cell.angle_gamma   90.00
#
_symmetry.space_group_name_H-M   'P 1'
#
loop_
_entity.id
_entity.type
_entity.pdbx_description
1 polymer ?
#
loop_
_entity_poly.entity_id
_entity_poly.type
_entity_poly.pdbx_seq_one_letter_code
_entity_poly.pdbx_strand_id
1 'polypeptide(L)'
;MTSIEERLFDERMSRGRVLRLGAVGAVGVIAAGCGGSSKSSSGAGSATGRSDNAVTLNWLTWSDHYANDQLAAVKNTTNEQGRPQLFSDNADAYLKIKQTGSQFDIVSGDALWVPKYNKDGLTESFDLSSLPVSSQLYSIARTFPFWKDGSNYMGYPFSWSTVQIYYNPKYVKTVPDSWHAVLDPKYKGKISLENIPTDMMAIAGKATGAKDPYNMTTAEIADAKGWLKEFKPNVLKLASQNNEVVRALADGSAWIGITNLGTDDRVKDAGGPVVKPAYPKEGTVGFIDSEQMVKASKNKDSFARFINAMQQAPFIAQNFLTNGRPLFNEKAYKMLVDQGHGDRAHRLLYDQPDKALAMTLKGPSGNEQAYTDAFNEVFGA
;
A
#
# COMPACT_ATOMS: atom_id res chain seq x y z
N MET A 1 24.09 20.83 -13.71
CA MET A 1 22.96 21.12 -12.80
C MET A 1 22.30 19.79 -12.51
N THR A 2 22.63 19.17 -11.40
CA THR A 2 21.97 17.97 -10.89
C THR A 2 20.53 18.28 -10.56
N SER A 3 19.61 17.39 -10.90
CA SER A 3 18.18 17.60 -10.69
C SER A 3 17.84 17.72 -9.20
N ILE A 4 16.74 18.41 -8.88
CA ILE A 4 16.27 18.54 -7.49
C ILE A 4 15.99 17.15 -6.88
N GLU A 5 15.67 16.17 -7.72
CA GLU A 5 15.45 14.77 -7.31
C GLU A 5 16.72 14.08 -6.82
N GLU A 6 17.86 14.31 -7.48
CA GLU A 6 19.17 13.78 -7.05
C GLU A 6 19.61 14.43 -5.72
N ARG A 7 19.36 15.72 -5.51
CA ARG A 7 19.70 16.40 -4.24
C ARG A 7 18.84 15.92 -3.08
N LEU A 8 17.53 15.69 -3.29
CA LEU A 8 16.64 15.16 -2.25
C LEU A 8 16.98 13.71 -1.88
N PHE A 9 17.54 12.95 -2.84
CA PHE A 9 17.99 11.59 -2.61
C PHE A 9 19.32 11.57 -1.81
N ASP A 10 20.28 12.40 -2.19
CA ASP A 10 21.59 12.52 -1.51
C ASP A 10 21.48 13.10 -0.09
N GLU A 11 20.63 14.09 0.15
CA GLU A 11 20.43 14.64 1.50
C GLU A 11 19.78 13.64 2.47
N ARG A 12 18.92 12.75 1.99
CA ARG A 12 18.35 11.69 2.82
C ARG A 12 19.38 10.63 3.20
N MET A 13 20.31 10.32 2.31
CA MET A 13 21.41 9.38 2.57
C MET A 13 22.43 9.91 3.56
N SER A 14 22.67 11.23 3.59
CA SER A 14 23.67 11.86 4.49
C SER A 14 23.21 12.04 5.94
N ARG A 15 21.89 11.98 6.22
CA ARG A 15 21.32 12.10 7.57
C ARG A 15 20.99 10.78 8.25
N GLY A 16 21.16 9.66 7.57
CA GLY A 16 21.01 8.33 8.14
C GLY A 16 22.14 8.02 9.12
N ARG A 17 21.91 8.25 10.41
CA ARG A 17 22.77 7.69 11.46
C ARG A 17 22.78 6.18 11.30
N VAL A 18 23.94 5.66 10.91
CA VAL A 18 24.23 4.23 10.88
C VAL A 18 24.02 3.66 12.30
N LEU A 19 22.88 3.03 12.53
CA LEU A 19 22.68 2.18 13.71
C LEU A 19 23.54 0.92 13.51
N ARG A 20 24.61 0.83 14.28
CA ARG A 20 25.40 -0.41 14.38
C ARG A 20 24.50 -1.49 14.95
N LEU A 21 24.06 -2.39 14.09
CA LEU A 21 23.44 -3.65 14.47
C LEU A 21 24.50 -4.53 15.12
N GLY A 22 24.42 -4.68 16.45
CA GLY A 22 25.23 -5.63 17.20
C GLY A 22 24.91 -7.06 16.75
N ALA A 23 25.96 -7.79 16.38
CA ALA A 23 25.87 -9.21 16.05
C ALA A 23 25.44 -10.00 17.31
N VAL A 24 24.24 -10.58 17.27
CA VAL A 24 23.84 -11.61 18.25
C VAL A 24 24.22 -12.95 17.67
N GLY A 25 25.12 -13.64 18.38
CA GLY A 25 25.71 -14.90 17.97
C GLY A 25 24.69 -16.02 17.82
N ALA A 26 24.85 -16.76 16.74
CA ALA A 26 24.14 -18.01 16.49
C ALA A 26 24.73 -19.12 17.34
N VAL A 27 23.95 -19.71 18.24
CA VAL A 27 24.26 -20.99 18.86
C VAL A 27 23.69 -22.08 17.96
N GLY A 28 24.59 -22.83 17.34
CA GLY A 28 24.26 -23.99 16.51
C GLY A 28 23.89 -25.20 17.40
N VAL A 29 22.79 -25.85 17.07
CA VAL A 29 22.51 -27.23 17.49
C VAL A 29 22.49 -28.11 16.28
N ILE A 30 23.48 -29.00 16.20
CA ILE A 30 23.55 -30.05 15.19
C ILE A 30 22.73 -31.23 15.74
N ALA A 31 21.67 -31.61 15.02
CA ALA A 31 21.01 -32.90 15.21
C ALA A 31 21.05 -33.64 13.87
N ALA A 32 21.86 -34.65 13.80
CA ALA A 32 21.86 -35.65 12.74
C ALA A 32 20.71 -36.63 12.95
N GLY A 33 19.90 -36.87 11.93
CA GLY A 33 18.85 -37.87 11.94
C GLY A 33 18.56 -38.36 10.54
N CYS A 34 18.83 -39.63 10.29
CA CYS A 34 18.67 -40.38 9.07
C CYS A 34 17.21 -40.62 8.64
N GLY A 35 16.98 -40.55 7.33
CA GLY A 35 16.20 -41.55 6.56
C GLY A 35 14.70 -41.62 6.77
N GLY A 36 13.95 -41.20 5.73
CA GLY A 36 12.55 -41.55 5.55
C GLY A 36 11.98 -40.95 4.29
N SER A 37 11.84 -41.77 3.24
CA SER A 37 11.10 -41.40 2.04
C SER A 37 9.67 -41.05 2.39
N SER A 38 9.22 -39.85 2.12
CA SER A 38 7.81 -39.48 2.21
C SER A 38 7.39 -38.65 1.00
N LYS A 39 6.26 -39.07 0.49
CA LYS A 39 5.43 -38.58 -0.59
C LYS A 39 5.44 -37.06 -0.75
N SER A 40 5.54 -36.61 -1.99
CA SER A 40 5.33 -35.25 -2.42
C SER A 40 3.96 -34.72 -1.99
N SER A 41 3.93 -33.96 -0.91
CA SER A 41 2.90 -32.98 -0.69
C SER A 41 3.37 -31.68 -1.34
N SER A 42 2.54 -31.05 -2.13
CA SER A 42 2.74 -29.71 -2.69
C SER A 42 2.70 -28.70 -1.54
N GLY A 43 3.78 -28.64 -0.76
CA GLY A 43 3.96 -27.69 0.31
C GLY A 43 4.96 -26.63 -0.12
N ALA A 44 4.70 -25.39 0.21
CA ALA A 44 5.67 -24.32 0.12
C ALA A 44 6.99 -24.77 0.77
N GLY A 45 8.12 -24.59 0.06
CA GLY A 45 9.45 -24.94 0.57
C GLY A 45 9.77 -24.20 1.86
N SER A 46 10.86 -24.58 2.53
CA SER A 46 11.26 -23.97 3.80
C SER A 46 11.34 -22.44 3.67
N ALA A 47 10.49 -21.73 4.43
CA ALA A 47 10.47 -20.27 4.46
C ALA A 47 11.67 -19.65 5.18
N THR A 48 12.59 -20.46 5.70
CA THR A 48 13.78 -20.03 6.45
C THR A 48 15.06 -20.57 5.78
N GLY A 49 16.15 -19.87 6.05
CA GLY A 49 17.46 -20.25 5.53
C GLY A 49 17.84 -19.49 4.27
N ARG A 50 19.02 -19.84 3.75
CA ARG A 50 19.60 -19.26 2.55
C ARG A 50 19.50 -20.27 1.40
N SER A 51 19.09 -19.82 0.24
CA SER A 51 19.09 -20.63 -0.98
C SER A 51 20.55 -20.91 -1.43
N ASP A 52 20.82 -22.11 -1.91
CA ASP A 52 22.14 -22.47 -2.46
C ASP A 52 22.46 -21.64 -3.72
N ASN A 53 21.44 -21.36 -4.52
CA ASN A 53 21.56 -20.56 -5.73
C ASN A 53 20.87 -19.21 -5.56
N ALA A 54 21.47 -18.18 -6.16
CA ALA A 54 20.82 -16.86 -6.22
C ALA A 54 19.57 -16.93 -7.12
N VAL A 55 18.45 -16.46 -6.61
CA VAL A 55 17.17 -16.38 -7.33
C VAL A 55 16.76 -14.92 -7.44
N THR A 56 16.36 -14.50 -8.64
CA THR A 56 15.74 -13.20 -8.86
C THR A 56 14.23 -13.37 -8.93
N LEU A 57 13.52 -12.64 -8.07
CA LEU A 57 12.07 -12.60 -8.01
C LEU A 57 11.58 -11.29 -8.66
N ASN A 58 10.91 -11.40 -9.78
CA ASN A 58 10.27 -10.25 -10.43
C ASN A 58 8.99 -9.89 -9.65
N TRP A 59 8.97 -8.71 -9.10
CA TRP A 59 7.94 -8.26 -8.19
C TRP A 59 7.20 -7.05 -8.76
N LEU A 60 5.95 -7.23 -9.15
CA LEU A 60 5.07 -6.16 -9.60
C LEU A 60 4.45 -5.51 -8.35
N THR A 61 4.83 -4.25 -8.05
CA THR A 61 4.57 -3.65 -6.74
C THR A 61 4.43 -2.12 -6.77
N TRP A 62 4.08 -1.54 -5.64
CA TRP A 62 4.11 -0.10 -5.37
C TRP A 62 5.50 0.36 -4.92
N SER A 63 5.84 1.65 -5.18
CA SER A 63 7.15 2.21 -4.84
C SER A 63 7.47 2.30 -3.34
N ASP A 64 6.46 2.23 -2.49
CA ASP A 64 6.56 2.34 -1.03
C ASP A 64 6.46 0.99 -0.29
N HIS A 65 6.46 -0.14 -1.03
CA HIS A 65 6.51 -1.48 -0.45
C HIS A 65 7.93 -1.94 -0.11
N TYR A 66 8.96 -1.26 -0.60
CA TYR A 66 10.36 -1.63 -0.40
C TYR A 66 11.28 -0.42 -0.22
N ALA A 67 12.49 -0.71 0.25
CA ALA A 67 13.63 0.19 0.18
C ALA A 67 14.85 -0.59 -0.39
N ASN A 68 15.76 0.10 -1.06
CA ASN A 68 16.90 -0.56 -1.72
C ASN A 68 17.85 -1.25 -0.73
N ASP A 69 18.08 -0.65 0.43
CA ASP A 69 18.87 -1.23 1.52
C ASP A 69 18.19 -2.48 2.10
N GLN A 70 16.87 -2.48 2.22
CA GLN A 70 16.08 -3.64 2.62
C GLN A 70 16.24 -4.79 1.61
N LEU A 71 16.10 -4.52 0.31
CA LEU A 71 16.29 -5.53 -0.73
C LEU A 71 17.72 -6.10 -0.72
N ALA A 72 18.72 -5.24 -0.51
CA ALA A 72 20.11 -5.67 -0.39
C ALA A 72 20.35 -6.57 0.84
N ALA A 73 19.75 -6.22 2.00
CA ALA A 73 19.84 -7.02 3.22
C ALA A 73 19.16 -8.38 3.05
N VAL A 74 18.00 -8.44 2.42
CA VAL A 74 17.28 -9.69 2.11
C VAL A 74 18.13 -10.58 1.21
N LYS A 75 18.70 -10.03 0.11
CA LYS A 75 19.58 -10.76 -0.77
C LYS A 75 20.78 -11.36 -0.03
N ASN A 76 21.40 -10.59 0.88
CA ASN A 76 22.55 -11.05 1.65
C ASN A 76 22.22 -12.20 2.60
N THR A 77 21.02 -12.24 3.13
CA THR A 77 20.58 -13.24 4.12
C THR A 77 19.95 -14.47 3.50
N THR A 78 19.20 -14.31 2.41
CA THR A 78 18.41 -15.40 1.80
C THR A 78 18.93 -15.89 0.46
N ASN A 79 19.74 -15.09 -0.22
CA ASN A 79 20.15 -15.26 -1.64
C ASN A 79 19.00 -15.02 -2.65
N GLU A 80 17.81 -14.55 -2.20
CA GLU A 80 16.72 -14.06 -3.05
C GLU A 80 16.89 -12.57 -3.32
N GLN A 81 16.85 -12.19 -4.59
CA GLN A 81 16.89 -10.79 -5.02
C GLN A 81 15.52 -10.36 -5.53
N GLY A 82 14.84 -9.49 -4.82
CA GLY A 82 13.65 -8.82 -5.34
C GLY A 82 14.02 -7.85 -6.45
N ARG A 83 13.27 -7.90 -7.57
CA ARG A 83 13.34 -6.95 -8.69
C ARG A 83 12.00 -6.25 -8.83
N PRO A 84 11.80 -5.08 -8.17
CA PRO A 84 10.55 -4.35 -8.27
C PRO A 84 10.31 -3.81 -9.67
N GLN A 85 9.05 -3.90 -10.12
CA GLN A 85 8.50 -3.20 -11.28
C GLN A 85 7.24 -2.48 -10.82
N LEU A 86 7.10 -1.20 -11.19
CA LEU A 86 5.98 -0.40 -10.73
C LEU A 86 4.78 -0.52 -11.67
N PHE A 87 3.60 -0.31 -11.11
CA PHE A 87 2.36 -0.18 -11.83
C PHE A 87 1.61 1.09 -11.39
N SER A 88 0.64 1.53 -12.18
CA SER A 88 -0.10 2.77 -11.91
C SER A 88 -1.25 2.57 -10.93
N ASP A 89 -1.96 1.46 -11.07
CA ASP A 89 -3.11 1.08 -10.23
C ASP A 89 -3.36 -0.44 -10.31
N ASN A 90 -4.31 -0.92 -9.51
CA ASN A 90 -4.63 -2.35 -9.47
C ASN A 90 -5.16 -2.91 -10.79
N ALA A 91 -5.86 -2.13 -11.60
CA ALA A 91 -6.37 -2.58 -12.89
C ALA A 91 -5.21 -2.79 -13.89
N ASP A 92 -4.22 -1.88 -13.91
CA ASP A 92 -2.98 -2.03 -14.68
C ASP A 92 -2.20 -3.28 -14.24
N ALA A 93 -2.01 -3.45 -12.93
CA ALA A 93 -1.33 -4.64 -12.38
C ALA A 93 -2.06 -5.93 -12.76
N TYR A 94 -3.39 -5.96 -12.63
CA TYR A 94 -4.21 -7.11 -13.02
C TYR A 94 -4.04 -7.46 -14.51
N LEU A 95 -4.09 -6.48 -15.39
CA LEU A 95 -3.92 -6.69 -16.83
C LEU A 95 -2.51 -7.19 -17.16
N LYS A 96 -1.46 -6.63 -16.54
CA LYS A 96 -0.08 -7.10 -16.70
C LYS A 96 0.08 -8.56 -16.30
N ILE A 97 -0.43 -8.96 -15.13
CA ILE A 97 -0.37 -10.35 -14.68
C ILE A 97 -1.19 -11.26 -15.59
N LYS A 98 -2.37 -10.84 -16.05
CA LYS A 98 -3.19 -11.62 -16.95
C LYS A 98 -2.53 -11.86 -18.31
N GLN A 99 -1.81 -10.87 -18.83
CA GLN A 99 -1.16 -10.95 -20.15
C GLN A 99 0.21 -11.60 -20.09
N THR A 100 0.98 -11.35 -19.03
CA THR A 100 2.40 -11.73 -18.94
C THR A 100 2.78 -12.33 -17.58
N GLY A 101 1.84 -12.99 -16.89
CA GLY A 101 2.03 -13.49 -15.52
C GLY A 101 3.24 -14.40 -15.33
N SER A 102 3.65 -15.14 -16.38
CA SER A 102 4.86 -15.98 -16.33
C SER A 102 6.18 -15.19 -16.19
N GLN A 103 6.14 -13.86 -16.31
CA GLN A 103 7.30 -12.98 -16.11
C GLN A 103 7.43 -12.48 -14.67
N PHE A 104 6.42 -12.72 -13.83
CA PHE A 104 6.36 -12.24 -12.46
C PHE A 104 6.30 -13.40 -11.47
N ASP A 105 6.84 -13.16 -10.29
CA ASP A 105 6.83 -14.11 -9.16
C ASP A 105 5.91 -13.62 -8.05
N ILE A 106 5.86 -12.31 -7.85
CA ILE A 106 5.10 -11.64 -6.80
C ILE A 106 4.28 -10.50 -7.42
N VAL A 107 3.06 -10.32 -6.96
CA VAL A 107 2.26 -9.13 -7.24
C VAL A 107 1.68 -8.57 -5.97
N SER A 108 1.83 -7.25 -5.77
CA SER A 108 1.12 -6.52 -4.73
C SER A 108 -0.30 -6.22 -5.20
N GLY A 109 -1.25 -6.22 -4.26
CA GLY A 109 -2.64 -5.92 -4.60
C GLY A 109 -3.44 -5.47 -3.39
N ASP A 110 -4.46 -4.65 -3.64
CA ASP A 110 -5.31 -4.09 -2.60
C ASP A 110 -6.49 -5.02 -2.29
N ALA A 111 -6.85 -5.06 -1.03
CA ALA A 111 -8.13 -5.50 -0.47
C ALA A 111 -8.91 -6.50 -1.34
N LEU A 112 -9.95 -6.03 -2.03
CA LEU A 112 -10.87 -6.86 -2.79
C LEU A 112 -10.35 -7.24 -4.19
N TRP A 113 -9.23 -6.69 -4.65
CA TRP A 113 -8.52 -7.17 -5.84
C TRP A 113 -7.87 -8.52 -5.60
N VAL A 114 -7.42 -8.80 -4.37
CA VAL A 114 -6.79 -10.08 -4.00
C VAL A 114 -7.68 -11.29 -4.32
N PRO A 115 -8.97 -11.34 -3.91
CA PRO A 115 -9.87 -12.42 -4.31
C PRO A 115 -10.09 -12.50 -5.82
N LYS A 116 -10.09 -11.36 -6.53
CA LYS A 116 -10.23 -11.34 -7.98
C LYS A 116 -9.05 -12.02 -8.69
N TYR A 117 -7.81 -11.69 -8.30
CA TYR A 117 -6.63 -12.37 -8.83
C TYR A 117 -6.69 -13.88 -8.62
N ASN A 118 -7.06 -14.31 -7.42
CA ASN A 118 -7.15 -15.72 -7.07
C ASN A 118 -8.27 -16.43 -7.86
N LYS A 119 -9.47 -15.85 -7.89
CA LYS A 119 -10.61 -16.39 -8.64
C LYS A 119 -10.32 -16.57 -10.13
N ASP A 120 -9.59 -15.63 -10.72
CA ASP A 120 -9.24 -15.66 -12.14
C ASP A 120 -7.99 -16.55 -12.41
N GLY A 121 -7.47 -17.24 -11.38
CA GLY A 121 -6.36 -18.17 -11.47
C GLY A 121 -5.02 -17.53 -11.75
N LEU A 122 -4.84 -16.25 -11.42
CA LEU A 122 -3.62 -15.49 -11.65
C LEU A 122 -2.65 -15.60 -10.48
N THR A 123 -3.16 -15.73 -9.26
CA THR A 123 -2.39 -15.95 -8.04
C THR A 123 -2.75 -17.28 -7.40
N GLU A 124 -1.93 -17.73 -6.47
CA GLU A 124 -2.09 -19.00 -5.76
C GLU A 124 -2.10 -18.75 -4.26
N SER A 125 -3.06 -19.38 -3.57
CA SER A 125 -3.16 -19.33 -2.13
C SER A 125 -2.08 -20.21 -1.47
N PHE A 126 -1.65 -19.81 -0.28
CA PHE A 126 -0.63 -20.51 0.50
C PHE A 126 -1.03 -20.58 1.99
N ASP A 127 -0.43 -21.53 2.71
CA ASP A 127 -0.57 -21.60 4.15
C ASP A 127 0.20 -20.44 4.81
N LEU A 128 -0.53 -19.44 5.31
CA LEU A 128 0.06 -18.28 5.97
C LEU A 128 0.89 -18.69 7.20
N SER A 129 0.50 -19.77 7.89
CA SER A 129 1.22 -20.27 9.08
C SER A 129 2.56 -20.92 8.73
N SER A 130 2.76 -21.32 7.46
CA SER A 130 4.05 -21.82 6.97
C SER A 130 5.14 -20.74 6.88
N LEU A 131 4.76 -19.47 6.98
CA LEU A 131 5.67 -18.34 7.02
C LEU A 131 5.91 -17.90 8.47
N PRO A 132 7.06 -18.19 9.09
CA PRO A 132 7.32 -17.85 10.49
C PRO A 132 7.07 -16.40 10.85
N VAL A 133 7.31 -15.47 9.92
CA VAL A 133 7.06 -14.04 10.10
C VAL A 133 5.58 -13.71 10.30
N SER A 134 4.66 -14.58 9.88
CA SER A 134 3.22 -14.39 10.08
C SER A 134 2.84 -14.33 11.57
N SER A 135 3.65 -14.92 12.46
CA SER A 135 3.48 -14.82 13.91
C SER A 135 3.65 -13.39 14.44
N GLN A 136 4.27 -12.50 13.66
CA GLN A 136 4.47 -11.10 14.02
C GLN A 136 3.28 -10.21 13.59
N LEU A 137 2.34 -10.74 12.82
CA LEU A 137 1.14 -10.02 12.40
C LEU A 137 0.15 -9.82 13.56
N TYR A 138 -0.58 -8.71 13.54
CA TYR A 138 -1.79 -8.59 14.35
C TYR A 138 -2.75 -9.75 14.06
N SER A 139 -3.48 -10.19 15.08
CA SER A 139 -4.40 -11.33 14.96
C SER A 139 -5.47 -11.09 13.88
N ILE A 140 -6.00 -9.88 13.78
CA ILE A 140 -7.01 -9.50 12.77
C ILE A 140 -6.49 -9.71 11.34
N ALA A 141 -5.22 -9.40 11.07
CA ALA A 141 -4.62 -9.57 9.74
C ALA A 141 -4.51 -11.04 9.31
N ARG A 142 -4.43 -11.94 10.28
CA ARG A 142 -4.42 -13.40 10.04
C ARG A 142 -5.81 -14.00 9.83
N THR A 143 -6.85 -13.19 9.93
CA THR A 143 -8.25 -13.67 9.92
C THR A 143 -9.15 -12.91 8.95
N PHE A 144 -8.61 -12.12 8.01
CA PHE A 144 -9.42 -11.44 7.00
C PHE A 144 -10.28 -12.44 6.24
N PRO A 145 -11.62 -12.41 6.40
CA PRO A 145 -12.50 -13.43 5.83
C PRO A 145 -12.50 -13.42 4.30
N PHE A 146 -12.32 -12.25 3.69
CA PHE A 146 -12.31 -12.08 2.24
C PHE A 146 -11.03 -12.57 1.55
N TRP A 147 -9.96 -12.92 2.32
CA TRP A 147 -8.74 -13.53 1.79
C TRP A 147 -8.59 -15.01 2.12
N LYS A 148 -9.59 -15.61 2.71
CA LYS A 148 -9.61 -17.04 3.01
C LYS A 148 -9.89 -17.88 1.76
N ASP A 149 -9.12 -18.94 1.59
CA ASP A 149 -9.29 -19.99 0.59
C ASP A 149 -9.14 -21.35 1.29
N GLY A 150 -10.22 -21.82 1.87
CA GLY A 150 -10.19 -22.97 2.79
C GLY A 150 -9.32 -22.69 4.01
N SER A 151 -8.28 -23.50 4.21
CA SER A 151 -7.25 -23.28 5.25
C SER A 151 -6.14 -22.32 4.81
N ASN A 152 -6.05 -22.03 3.51
CA ASN A 152 -5.03 -21.19 2.93
C ASN A 152 -5.44 -19.71 2.92
N TYR A 153 -4.49 -18.85 2.51
CA TYR A 153 -4.62 -17.42 2.47
C TYR A 153 -4.15 -16.89 1.10
N MET A 154 -4.92 -15.97 0.51
CA MET A 154 -4.69 -15.50 -0.86
C MET A 154 -3.54 -14.49 -0.99
N GLY A 155 -3.09 -13.89 0.10
CA GLY A 155 -2.01 -12.91 0.10
C GLY A 155 -1.45 -12.67 1.51
N TYR A 156 -0.18 -12.26 1.61
CA TYR A 156 0.42 -11.86 2.87
C TYR A 156 -0.01 -10.42 3.21
N PRO A 157 -0.67 -10.16 4.35
CA PRO A 157 -1.08 -8.80 4.73
C PRO A 157 0.13 -7.90 4.95
N PHE A 158 0.15 -6.74 4.32
CA PHE A 158 1.28 -5.83 4.41
C PHE A 158 0.93 -4.54 5.15
N SER A 159 0.20 -3.64 4.51
CA SER A 159 -0.12 -2.32 5.04
C SER A 159 -1.58 -1.95 4.82
N TRP A 160 -2.00 -0.85 5.41
CA TRP A 160 -3.30 -0.28 5.13
C TRP A 160 -3.26 1.24 5.20
N SER A 161 -4.19 1.89 4.55
CA SER A 161 -4.34 3.34 4.62
C SER A 161 -5.76 3.75 4.27
N THR A 162 -6.10 4.98 4.58
CA THR A 162 -7.36 5.61 4.19
C THR A 162 -7.06 6.87 3.39
N VAL A 163 -7.87 7.14 2.39
CA VAL A 163 -7.83 8.40 1.64
C VAL A 163 -8.57 9.46 2.46
N GLN A 164 -7.94 10.59 2.67
CA GLN A 164 -8.53 11.68 3.46
C GLN A 164 -8.15 13.04 2.89
N ILE A 165 -8.76 14.08 3.42
CA ILE A 165 -8.45 15.45 3.05
C ILE A 165 -7.29 15.93 3.94
N TYR A 166 -6.22 16.42 3.32
CA TYR A 166 -5.18 17.20 3.98
C TYR A 166 -5.31 18.66 3.59
N TYR A 167 -5.25 19.57 4.55
CA TYR A 167 -5.42 20.99 4.28
C TYR A 167 -4.38 21.85 4.98
N ASN A 168 -3.99 22.94 4.35
CA ASN A 168 -3.12 23.94 4.92
C ASN A 168 -3.94 24.97 5.71
N PRO A 169 -3.84 25.04 7.05
CA PRO A 169 -4.66 25.93 7.89
C PRO A 169 -4.35 27.43 7.67
N LYS A 170 -3.26 27.75 6.96
CA LYS A 170 -2.99 29.13 6.54
C LYS A 170 -4.05 29.64 5.57
N TYR A 171 -4.53 28.79 4.68
CA TYR A 171 -5.49 29.14 3.61
C TYR A 171 -6.89 28.60 3.87
N VAL A 172 -7.00 27.42 4.47
CA VAL A 172 -8.27 26.73 4.76
C VAL A 172 -8.60 26.93 6.24
N LYS A 173 -9.47 27.90 6.55
CA LYS A 173 -9.77 28.32 7.93
C LYS A 173 -10.80 27.43 8.62
N THR A 174 -11.71 26.83 7.86
CA THR A 174 -12.71 25.87 8.36
C THR A 174 -12.24 24.47 8.01
N VAL A 175 -12.30 23.55 8.96
CA VAL A 175 -11.96 22.14 8.74
C VAL A 175 -12.88 21.57 7.65
N PRO A 176 -12.32 21.01 6.55
CA PRO A 176 -13.12 20.43 5.47
C PRO A 176 -13.55 19.00 5.85
N ASP A 177 -14.51 18.86 6.75
CA ASP A 177 -15.00 17.60 7.31
C ASP A 177 -16.10 16.92 6.47
N SER A 178 -16.21 17.28 5.21
CA SER A 178 -17.17 16.75 4.25
C SER A 178 -16.57 16.78 2.85
N TRP A 179 -16.92 15.80 2.01
CA TRP A 179 -16.59 15.84 0.60
C TRP A 179 -17.23 17.03 -0.13
N HIS A 180 -18.36 17.57 0.37
CA HIS A 180 -18.95 18.80 -0.16
C HIS A 180 -18.12 20.05 0.16
N ALA A 181 -17.33 20.02 1.23
CA ALA A 181 -16.49 21.18 1.58
C ALA A 181 -15.43 21.51 0.52
N VAL A 182 -14.99 20.50 -0.26
CA VAL A 182 -13.98 20.71 -1.33
C VAL A 182 -14.59 21.32 -2.61
N LEU A 183 -15.93 21.46 -2.70
CA LEU A 183 -16.62 22.10 -3.82
C LEU A 183 -16.62 23.64 -3.72
N ASP A 184 -16.25 24.21 -2.56
CA ASP A 184 -16.27 25.65 -2.35
C ASP A 184 -15.42 26.37 -3.41
N PRO A 185 -15.99 27.33 -4.20
CA PRO A 185 -15.28 28.02 -5.26
C PRO A 185 -14.02 28.77 -4.84
N LYS A 186 -13.85 29.08 -3.54
CA LYS A 186 -12.61 29.69 -3.02
C LYS A 186 -11.38 28.78 -3.20
N TYR A 187 -11.56 27.49 -3.45
CA TYR A 187 -10.48 26.54 -3.70
C TYR A 187 -10.16 26.33 -5.17
N LYS A 188 -10.67 27.20 -6.06
CA LYS A 188 -10.42 27.11 -7.51
C LYS A 188 -8.93 26.94 -7.82
N GLY A 189 -8.58 25.81 -8.47
CA GLY A 189 -7.20 25.47 -8.83
C GLY A 189 -6.27 25.27 -7.62
N LYS A 190 -6.78 24.80 -6.47
CA LYS A 190 -6.01 24.65 -5.22
C LYS A 190 -6.07 23.26 -4.62
N ILE A 191 -6.65 22.29 -5.31
CA ILE A 191 -6.76 20.91 -4.82
C ILE A 191 -5.94 19.97 -5.71
N SER A 192 -5.07 19.18 -5.10
CA SER A 192 -4.31 18.12 -5.76
C SER A 192 -4.73 16.75 -5.24
N LEU A 193 -4.86 15.75 -6.14
CA LEU A 193 -5.22 14.38 -5.79
C LEU A 193 -4.67 13.41 -6.84
N GLU A 194 -4.68 12.12 -6.53
CA GLU A 194 -4.20 11.09 -7.44
C GLU A 194 -5.18 10.84 -8.58
N ASN A 195 -4.65 10.56 -9.78
CA ASN A 195 -5.42 10.27 -11.00
C ASN A 195 -5.83 8.79 -11.02
N ILE A 196 -6.75 8.40 -10.15
CA ILE A 196 -7.31 7.04 -10.10
C ILE A 196 -8.82 7.15 -10.32
N PRO A 197 -9.30 6.91 -11.58
CA PRO A 197 -10.71 7.11 -11.95
C PRO A 197 -11.69 6.38 -11.04
N THR A 198 -11.44 5.11 -10.71
CA THR A 198 -12.33 4.31 -9.86
C THR A 198 -12.41 4.86 -8.44
N ASP A 199 -11.30 5.32 -7.86
CA ASP A 199 -11.29 5.90 -6.51
C ASP A 199 -11.98 7.26 -6.49
N MET A 200 -11.77 8.09 -7.52
CA MET A 200 -12.44 9.38 -7.61
C MET A 200 -13.95 9.24 -7.80
N MET A 201 -14.39 8.26 -8.59
CA MET A 201 -15.81 7.92 -8.72
C MET A 201 -16.38 7.40 -7.39
N ALA A 202 -15.64 6.56 -6.67
CA ALA A 202 -16.07 6.05 -5.37
C ALA A 202 -16.17 7.16 -4.30
N ILE A 203 -15.24 8.12 -4.28
CA ILE A 203 -15.30 9.31 -3.42
C ILE A 203 -16.53 10.16 -3.77
N ALA A 204 -16.76 10.41 -5.06
CA ALA A 204 -17.93 11.15 -5.52
C ALA A 204 -19.24 10.40 -5.18
N GLY A 205 -19.26 9.09 -5.32
CA GLY A 205 -20.37 8.25 -4.87
C GLY A 205 -20.64 8.37 -3.37
N LYS A 206 -19.60 8.39 -2.54
CA LYS A 206 -19.77 8.67 -1.10
C LYS A 206 -20.34 10.07 -0.85
N ALA A 207 -19.84 11.07 -1.55
CA ALA A 207 -20.34 12.43 -1.45
C ALA A 207 -21.84 12.53 -1.80
N THR A 208 -22.29 11.76 -2.78
CA THR A 208 -23.69 11.74 -3.25
C THR A 208 -24.56 10.68 -2.58
N GLY A 209 -24.02 9.91 -1.62
CA GLY A 209 -24.77 8.95 -0.81
C GLY A 209 -24.97 7.58 -1.45
N ALA A 210 -24.13 7.19 -2.42
CA ALA A 210 -24.15 5.85 -3.00
C ALA A 210 -23.95 4.78 -1.92
N LYS A 211 -24.78 3.74 -1.96
CA LYS A 211 -24.76 2.66 -0.98
C LYS A 211 -23.47 1.81 -1.07
N ASP A 212 -23.09 1.46 -2.29
CA ASP A 212 -21.83 0.78 -2.60
C ASP A 212 -21.07 1.58 -3.64
N PRO A 213 -20.08 2.40 -3.23
CA PRO A 213 -19.43 3.33 -4.14
C PRO A 213 -18.51 2.66 -5.18
N TYR A 214 -18.21 1.36 -5.04
CA TYR A 214 -17.51 0.57 -6.07
C TYR A 214 -18.45 -0.23 -6.97
N ASN A 215 -19.76 -0.27 -6.69
CA ASN A 215 -20.77 -0.94 -7.51
C ASN A 215 -22.01 -0.09 -7.68
N MET A 216 -21.82 1.18 -8.04
CA MET A 216 -22.89 2.15 -8.26
C MET A 216 -23.80 1.75 -9.41
N THR A 217 -25.09 2.02 -9.24
CA THR A 217 -26.09 1.97 -10.33
C THR A 217 -25.83 3.08 -11.35
N THR A 218 -26.44 2.99 -12.52
CA THR A 218 -26.32 4.04 -13.57
C THR A 218 -26.74 5.42 -13.05
N ALA A 219 -27.79 5.49 -12.20
CA ALA A 219 -28.24 6.74 -11.59
C ALA A 219 -27.18 7.31 -10.63
N GLU A 220 -26.65 6.48 -9.73
CA GLU A 220 -25.59 6.88 -8.78
C GLU A 220 -24.30 7.31 -9.51
N ILE A 221 -23.94 6.66 -10.64
CA ILE A 221 -22.82 7.09 -11.50
C ILE A 221 -23.07 8.47 -12.09
N ALA A 222 -24.32 8.76 -12.52
CA ALA A 222 -24.68 10.06 -13.04
C ALA A 222 -24.59 11.17 -11.96
N ASP A 223 -25.04 10.88 -10.74
CA ASP A 223 -24.93 11.79 -9.59
C ASP A 223 -23.47 12.03 -9.22
N ALA A 224 -22.67 10.97 -9.12
CA ALA A 224 -21.22 11.06 -8.87
C ALA A 224 -20.50 11.89 -9.95
N LYS A 225 -20.84 11.71 -11.24
CA LYS A 225 -20.34 12.52 -12.36
C LYS A 225 -20.75 13.98 -12.20
N GLY A 226 -21.97 14.25 -11.75
CA GLY A 226 -22.45 15.61 -11.44
C GLY A 226 -21.58 16.28 -10.38
N TRP A 227 -21.29 15.59 -9.29
CA TRP A 227 -20.41 16.06 -8.24
C TRP A 227 -18.97 16.33 -8.77
N LEU A 228 -18.42 15.44 -9.59
CA LEU A 228 -17.10 15.64 -10.20
C LEU A 228 -17.04 16.87 -11.12
N LYS A 229 -18.12 17.17 -11.84
CA LYS A 229 -18.21 18.41 -12.67
C LYS A 229 -18.12 19.67 -11.81
N GLU A 230 -18.79 19.69 -10.65
CA GLU A 230 -18.70 20.79 -9.69
C GLU A 230 -17.31 20.87 -9.06
N PHE A 231 -16.67 19.73 -8.83
CA PHE A 231 -15.34 19.63 -8.23
C PHE A 231 -14.20 20.04 -9.18
N LYS A 232 -14.31 19.74 -10.49
CA LYS A 232 -13.27 19.97 -11.51
C LYS A 232 -12.62 21.37 -11.45
N PRO A 233 -13.36 22.50 -11.32
CA PRO A 233 -12.75 23.82 -11.26
C PRO A 233 -11.75 24.00 -10.11
N ASN A 234 -11.90 23.25 -9.04
CA ASN A 234 -11.06 23.33 -7.85
C ASN A 234 -9.78 22.49 -7.97
N VAL A 235 -9.73 21.58 -8.94
CA VAL A 235 -8.57 20.71 -9.17
C VAL A 235 -7.43 21.52 -9.79
N LEU A 236 -6.28 21.53 -9.13
CA LEU A 236 -5.01 22.07 -9.60
C LEU A 236 -4.36 21.07 -10.55
N LYS A 237 -4.29 19.81 -10.10
CA LYS A 237 -3.61 18.74 -10.81
C LYS A 237 -4.17 17.39 -10.38
N LEU A 238 -4.34 16.49 -11.35
CA LEU A 238 -4.44 15.05 -11.15
C LEU A 238 -3.02 14.48 -11.16
N ALA A 239 -2.56 13.97 -10.05
CA ALA A 239 -1.20 13.49 -9.86
C ALA A 239 -1.06 12.03 -10.31
N SER A 240 0.00 11.70 -11.01
CA SER A 240 0.30 10.31 -11.41
C SER A 240 0.74 9.44 -10.24
N GLN A 241 1.29 10.07 -9.19
CA GLN A 241 1.80 9.39 -8.00
C GLN A 241 1.50 10.22 -6.74
N ASN A 242 1.32 9.54 -5.62
CA ASN A 242 1.09 10.17 -4.32
C ASN A 242 2.11 11.25 -3.95
N ASN A 243 3.40 11.02 -4.24
CA ASN A 243 4.46 11.98 -3.97
C ASN A 243 4.29 13.33 -4.68
N GLU A 244 3.55 13.38 -5.79
CA GLU A 244 3.25 14.64 -6.47
C GLU A 244 2.22 15.46 -5.69
N VAL A 245 1.26 14.83 -5.03
CA VAL A 245 0.31 15.50 -4.12
C VAL A 245 1.06 16.06 -2.92
N VAL A 246 1.99 15.28 -2.33
CA VAL A 246 2.85 15.75 -1.23
C VAL A 246 3.65 16.97 -1.65
N ARG A 247 4.26 16.96 -2.85
CA ARG A 247 5.03 18.11 -3.36
C ARG A 247 4.17 19.36 -3.55
N ALA A 248 2.97 19.21 -4.12
CA ALA A 248 2.06 20.33 -4.33
C ALA A 248 1.58 20.97 -3.02
N LEU A 249 1.44 20.18 -1.95
CA LEU A 249 1.18 20.69 -0.61
C LEU A 249 2.42 21.36 0.00
N ALA A 250 3.60 20.77 -0.19
CA ALA A 250 4.85 21.25 0.38
C ALA A 250 5.29 22.58 -0.22
N ASP A 251 5.16 22.77 -1.53
CA ASP A 251 5.49 24.04 -2.20
C ASP A 251 4.37 25.09 -2.11
N GLY A 252 3.18 24.72 -1.57
CA GLY A 252 2.05 25.62 -1.38
C GLY A 252 1.23 25.91 -2.64
N SER A 253 1.48 25.24 -3.75
CA SER A 253 0.65 25.34 -4.98
C SER A 253 -0.74 24.77 -4.74
N ALA A 254 -0.85 23.66 -3.99
CA ALA A 254 -2.10 23.15 -3.48
C ALA A 254 -2.34 23.61 -2.03
N TRP A 255 -3.58 23.94 -1.71
CA TRP A 255 -4.04 24.22 -0.35
C TRP A 255 -4.69 23.01 0.30
N ILE A 256 -5.21 22.13 -0.53
CA ILE A 256 -5.84 20.88 -0.13
C ILE A 256 -5.22 19.74 -0.96
N GLY A 257 -4.96 18.62 -0.29
CA GLY A 257 -4.59 17.34 -0.91
C GLY A 257 -5.60 16.27 -0.53
N ILE A 258 -6.05 15.48 -1.48
CA ILE A 258 -6.86 14.28 -1.23
C ILE A 258 -5.94 13.08 -1.43
N THR A 259 -5.55 12.41 -0.35
CA THR A 259 -4.46 11.43 -0.37
C THR A 259 -4.39 10.60 0.92
N ASN A 260 -3.38 9.76 1.03
CA ASN A 260 -3.23 8.72 2.05
C ASN A 260 -2.71 9.21 3.40
N LEU A 261 -2.87 8.40 4.45
CA LEU A 261 -2.29 8.59 5.79
C LEU A 261 -0.80 8.97 5.74
N GLY A 262 -0.36 9.80 6.69
CA GLY A 262 1.04 10.20 6.84
C GLY A 262 1.49 11.31 5.89
N THR A 263 0.59 11.88 5.10
CA THR A 263 0.92 12.99 4.19
C THR A 263 1.39 14.24 4.93
N ASP A 264 0.86 14.51 6.13
CA ASP A 264 1.32 15.63 6.98
C ASP A 264 2.79 15.49 7.37
N ASP A 265 3.23 14.30 7.75
CA ASP A 265 4.65 14.03 8.04
C ASP A 265 5.52 14.19 6.79
N ARG A 266 5.09 13.63 5.66
CA ARG A 266 5.83 13.71 4.39
C ARG A 266 5.94 15.15 3.86
N VAL A 267 4.90 15.96 4.02
CA VAL A 267 4.96 17.40 3.69
C VAL A 267 5.95 18.10 4.58
N LYS A 268 5.95 17.83 5.89
CA LYS A 268 6.92 18.36 6.85
C LYS A 268 8.36 17.93 6.50
N ASP A 269 8.57 16.67 6.19
CA ASP A 269 9.90 16.14 5.84
C ASP A 269 10.42 16.72 4.52
N ALA A 270 9.52 17.11 3.61
CA ALA A 270 9.84 17.87 2.39
C ALA A 270 10.09 19.38 2.65
N GLY A 271 10.10 19.84 3.91
CA GLY A 271 10.28 21.26 4.27
C GLY A 271 9.05 22.14 4.01
N GLY A 272 7.90 21.53 3.80
CA GLY A 272 6.64 22.22 3.53
C GLY A 272 5.95 22.76 4.79
N PRO A 273 4.82 23.46 4.60
CA PRO A 273 4.03 24.01 5.70
C PRO A 273 3.36 22.92 6.54
N VAL A 274 2.88 23.29 7.71
CA VAL A 274 2.00 22.42 8.48
C VAL A 274 0.69 22.19 7.72
N VAL A 275 0.39 20.95 7.40
CA VAL A 275 -0.93 20.52 6.91
C VAL A 275 -1.60 19.64 7.95
N LYS A 276 -2.92 19.60 7.94
CA LYS A 276 -3.72 18.83 8.90
C LYS A 276 -4.66 17.88 8.18
N PRO A 277 -4.86 16.67 8.70
CA PRO A 277 -5.87 15.75 8.17
C PRO A 277 -7.28 16.21 8.56
N ALA A 278 -8.25 15.89 7.69
CA ALA A 278 -9.67 15.96 7.97
C ALA A 278 -10.37 14.73 7.42
N TYR A 279 -11.28 14.19 8.19
CA TYR A 279 -12.11 13.04 7.81
C TYR A 279 -13.48 13.50 7.37
N PRO A 280 -13.88 13.22 6.12
CA PRO A 280 -15.23 13.51 5.68
C PRO A 280 -16.28 12.70 6.44
N LYS A 281 -17.34 13.34 6.87
CA LYS A 281 -18.44 12.72 7.63
C LYS A 281 -19.21 11.66 6.82
N GLU A 282 -19.18 11.75 5.50
CA GLU A 282 -19.74 10.75 4.59
C GLU A 282 -18.92 9.45 4.57
N GLY A 283 -17.81 9.43 5.30
CA GLY A 283 -16.84 8.35 5.29
C GLY A 283 -15.87 8.46 4.12
N THR A 284 -14.92 7.53 4.07
CA THR A 284 -13.86 7.52 3.06
C THR A 284 -13.62 6.13 2.50
N VAL A 285 -12.81 6.08 1.45
CA VAL A 285 -12.30 4.83 0.89
C VAL A 285 -10.91 4.55 1.45
N GLY A 286 -10.51 3.30 1.43
CA GLY A 286 -9.18 2.90 1.88
C GLY A 286 -8.80 1.54 1.35
N PHE A 287 -7.58 1.12 1.64
CA PHE A 287 -7.01 -0.11 1.12
C PHE A 287 -6.28 -0.91 2.20
N ILE A 288 -6.17 -2.18 1.95
CA ILE A 288 -5.31 -3.12 2.66
C ILE A 288 -4.42 -3.76 1.60
N ASP A 289 -3.13 -3.51 1.66
CA ASP A 289 -2.16 -4.06 0.72
C ASP A 289 -1.73 -5.47 1.11
N SER A 290 -1.45 -6.26 0.11
CA SER A 290 -0.92 -7.62 0.26
C SER A 290 0.22 -7.90 -0.70
N GLU A 291 0.98 -8.97 -0.39
CA GLU A 291 1.91 -9.60 -1.31
C GLU A 291 1.37 -10.97 -1.71
N GLN A 292 1.13 -11.19 -2.99
CA GLN A 292 0.53 -12.38 -3.52
C GLN A 292 1.52 -13.18 -4.36
N MET A 293 1.45 -14.51 -4.26
CA MET A 293 2.25 -15.42 -5.08
C MET A 293 1.60 -15.58 -6.45
N VAL A 294 2.32 -15.23 -7.52
CA VAL A 294 1.84 -15.41 -8.90
C VAL A 294 1.82 -16.90 -9.22
N LYS A 295 0.67 -17.41 -9.68
CA LYS A 295 0.47 -18.83 -9.95
C LYS A 295 1.44 -19.41 -11.00
N ALA A 296 1.77 -18.61 -12.02
CA ALA A 296 2.69 -18.99 -13.09
C ALA A 296 4.17 -18.97 -12.67
N SER A 297 4.49 -18.47 -11.47
CA SER A 297 5.87 -18.45 -10.96
C SER A 297 6.44 -19.85 -10.82
N LYS A 298 7.71 -19.98 -11.21
CA LYS A 298 8.53 -21.17 -10.98
C LYS A 298 9.34 -21.11 -9.67
N ASN A 299 9.31 -19.98 -9.00
CA ASN A 299 10.14 -19.65 -7.82
C ASN A 299 9.32 -19.63 -6.51
N LYS A 300 8.35 -20.53 -6.36
CA LYS A 300 7.42 -20.54 -5.21
C LYS A 300 8.11 -20.68 -3.85
N ASP A 301 9.14 -21.52 -3.77
CA ASP A 301 9.93 -21.68 -2.55
C ASP A 301 10.70 -20.41 -2.19
N SER A 302 11.21 -19.71 -3.21
CA SER A 302 11.89 -18.43 -3.01
C SER A 302 10.92 -17.31 -2.61
N PHE A 303 9.65 -17.35 -3.06
CA PHE A 303 8.61 -16.44 -2.55
C PHE A 303 8.50 -16.52 -1.03
N ALA A 304 8.38 -17.73 -0.48
CA ALA A 304 8.24 -17.92 0.97
C ALA A 304 9.44 -17.35 1.75
N ARG A 305 10.69 -17.64 1.32
CA ARG A 305 11.90 -17.11 1.97
C ARG A 305 12.00 -15.59 1.84
N PHE A 306 11.70 -15.06 0.67
CA PHE A 306 11.72 -13.62 0.40
C PHE A 306 10.69 -12.87 1.28
N ILE A 307 9.43 -13.31 1.30
CA ILE A 307 8.40 -12.69 2.14
C ILE A 307 8.76 -12.81 3.63
N ASN A 308 9.23 -13.99 4.06
CA ASN A 308 9.63 -14.16 5.45
C ASN A 308 10.76 -13.20 5.87
N ALA A 309 11.68 -12.88 4.98
CA ALA A 309 12.76 -11.93 5.25
C ALA A 309 12.30 -10.47 5.13
N MET A 310 11.57 -10.12 4.06
CA MET A 310 11.09 -8.75 3.79
C MET A 310 10.16 -8.23 4.90
N GLN A 311 9.37 -9.11 5.51
CA GLN A 311 8.32 -8.74 6.46
C GLN A 311 8.78 -8.79 7.94
N GLN A 312 10.09 -8.94 8.18
CA GLN A 312 10.62 -8.90 9.55
C GLN A 312 10.44 -7.54 10.21
N ALA A 313 10.12 -7.54 11.50
CA ALA A 313 9.80 -6.33 12.27
C ALA A 313 10.80 -5.16 12.09
N PRO A 314 12.14 -5.35 12.05
CA PRO A 314 13.06 -4.22 11.83
C PRO A 314 12.85 -3.53 10.47
N PHE A 315 12.61 -4.29 9.39
CA PHE A 315 12.36 -3.73 8.06
C PHE A 315 11.01 -3.05 7.99
N ILE A 316 9.99 -3.64 8.63
CA ILE A 316 8.64 -3.06 8.69
C ILE A 316 8.64 -1.77 9.52
N ALA A 317 9.35 -1.71 10.65
CA ALA A 317 9.49 -0.49 11.42
C ALA A 317 10.19 0.62 10.60
N GLN A 318 11.25 0.28 9.85
CA GLN A 318 11.92 1.23 8.96
C GLN A 318 10.99 1.70 7.83
N ASN A 319 10.19 0.81 7.23
CA ASN A 319 9.20 1.18 6.21
C ASN A 319 8.18 2.19 6.78
N PHE A 320 7.69 1.95 8.01
CA PHE A 320 6.80 2.92 8.68
C PHE A 320 7.47 4.28 8.86
N LEU A 321 8.71 4.31 9.32
CA LEU A 321 9.42 5.57 9.54
C LEU A 321 9.60 6.37 8.25
N THR A 322 9.77 5.68 7.13
CA THR A 322 9.93 6.28 5.80
C THR A 322 8.60 6.73 5.18
N ASN A 323 7.59 5.89 5.23
CA ASN A 323 6.34 6.08 4.46
C ASN A 323 5.16 6.59 5.30
N GLY A 324 5.21 6.44 6.64
CA GLY A 324 4.24 7.04 7.55
C GLY A 324 2.84 6.43 7.46
N ARG A 325 2.71 5.14 7.10
CA ARG A 325 1.42 4.44 7.09
C ARG A 325 1.47 3.17 7.94
N PRO A 326 0.35 2.75 8.54
CA PRO A 326 0.32 1.57 9.39
C PRO A 326 0.54 0.29 8.58
N LEU A 327 1.23 -0.66 9.22
CA LEU A 327 1.49 -1.98 8.68
C LEU A 327 0.95 -3.03 9.67
N PHE A 328 0.69 -4.25 9.18
CA PHE A 328 0.06 -5.26 10.02
C PHE A 328 1.03 -6.03 10.94
N ASN A 329 2.26 -5.56 11.12
CA ASN A 329 3.26 -6.23 11.96
C ASN A 329 3.25 -5.64 13.40
N GLU A 330 2.66 -6.37 14.35
CA GLU A 330 2.55 -5.97 15.76
C GLU A 330 3.92 -5.86 16.44
N LYS A 331 4.87 -6.73 16.08
CA LYS A 331 6.22 -6.69 16.63
C LYS A 331 6.98 -5.43 16.21
N ALA A 332 6.75 -4.96 14.96
CA ALA A 332 7.31 -3.70 14.48
C ALA A 332 6.72 -2.51 15.24
N TYR A 333 5.42 -2.52 15.55
CA TYR A 333 4.80 -1.49 16.41
C TYR A 333 5.50 -1.42 17.77
N LYS A 334 5.70 -2.56 18.44
CA LYS A 334 6.41 -2.61 19.74
C LYS A 334 7.83 -2.04 19.63
N MET A 335 8.55 -2.36 18.56
CA MET A 335 9.88 -1.77 18.30
C MET A 335 9.83 -0.26 18.12
N LEU A 336 8.82 0.25 17.41
CA LEU A 336 8.64 1.71 17.23
C LEU A 336 8.38 2.41 18.57
N VAL A 337 7.59 1.82 19.46
CA VAL A 337 7.36 2.33 20.81
C VAL A 337 8.67 2.36 21.62
N ASP A 338 9.43 1.27 21.62
CA ASP A 338 10.72 1.17 22.31
C ASP A 338 11.76 2.18 21.78
N GLN A 339 11.66 2.55 20.51
CA GLN A 339 12.52 3.56 19.85
C GLN A 339 12.02 5.01 20.03
N GLY A 340 10.92 5.23 20.76
CA GLY A 340 10.36 6.56 21.03
C GLY A 340 9.45 7.10 19.91
N HIS A 341 9.00 6.25 19.00
CA HIS A 341 8.09 6.61 17.90
C HIS A 341 6.62 6.24 18.16
N GLY A 342 6.27 5.85 19.40
CA GLY A 342 4.94 5.40 19.79
C GLY A 342 3.84 6.41 19.50
N ASP A 343 4.05 7.69 19.85
CA ASP A 343 3.06 8.76 19.59
C ASP A 343 2.78 8.94 18.09
N ARG A 344 3.83 8.86 17.25
CA ARG A 344 3.68 8.92 15.79
C ARG A 344 2.90 7.71 15.28
N ALA A 345 3.23 6.53 15.76
CA ALA A 345 2.56 5.29 15.37
C ALA A 345 1.09 5.28 15.78
N HIS A 346 0.76 5.74 17.00
CA HIS A 346 -0.62 5.89 17.48
C HIS A 346 -1.40 6.92 16.65
N ARG A 347 -0.84 8.09 16.40
CA ARG A 347 -1.47 9.13 15.57
C ARG A 347 -1.77 8.64 14.14
N LEU A 348 -0.92 7.80 13.60
CA LEU A 348 -1.08 7.17 12.29
C LEU A 348 -1.82 5.82 12.36
N LEU A 349 -2.51 5.53 13.47
CA LEU A 349 -3.39 4.38 13.65
C LEU A 349 -2.70 3.01 13.55
N TYR A 350 -1.39 2.92 13.75
CA TYR A 350 -0.64 1.67 13.63
C TYR A 350 -1.12 0.61 14.65
N ASP A 351 -1.47 1.03 15.86
CA ASP A 351 -2.00 0.20 16.96
C ASP A 351 -3.51 -0.06 16.88
N GLN A 352 -4.16 0.37 15.80
CA GLN A 352 -5.62 0.28 15.61
C GLN A 352 -5.97 -0.45 14.30
N PRO A 353 -5.47 -1.69 14.09
CA PRO A 353 -5.61 -2.39 12.82
C PRO A 353 -7.07 -2.77 12.48
N ASP A 354 -7.97 -2.77 13.45
CA ASP A 354 -9.42 -2.96 13.26
C ASP A 354 -10.05 -1.85 12.43
N LYS A 355 -9.51 -0.64 12.48
CA LYS A 355 -9.96 0.47 11.64
C LYS A 355 -9.79 0.22 10.16
N ALA A 356 -8.86 -0.64 9.77
CA ALA A 356 -8.69 -1.07 8.38
C ALA A 356 -9.97 -1.70 7.80
N LEU A 357 -10.77 -2.39 8.63
CA LEU A 357 -12.02 -3.02 8.21
C LEU A 357 -13.25 -2.11 8.34
N ALA A 358 -13.11 -0.97 9.02
CA ALA A 358 -14.22 -0.03 9.22
C ALA A 358 -14.44 0.92 8.03
N MET A 359 -13.49 0.97 7.08
CA MET A 359 -13.59 1.82 5.89
C MET A 359 -14.20 1.07 4.69
N THR A 360 -14.61 1.81 3.67
CA THR A 360 -14.98 1.22 2.38
C THR A 360 -13.71 0.78 1.66
N LEU A 361 -13.50 -0.54 1.57
CA LEU A 361 -12.30 -1.09 0.95
C LEU A 361 -12.32 -0.90 -0.57
N LYS A 362 -11.18 -0.46 -1.12
CA LYS A 362 -10.96 -0.41 -2.56
C LYS A 362 -11.07 -1.80 -3.17
N GLY A 363 -11.69 -1.87 -4.34
CA GLY A 363 -11.88 -3.14 -5.04
C GLY A 363 -12.19 -2.93 -6.52
N PRO A 364 -12.22 -4.02 -7.28
CA PRO A 364 -12.67 -3.97 -8.66
C PRO A 364 -14.13 -3.54 -8.68
N SER A 365 -14.44 -2.64 -9.60
CA SER A 365 -15.83 -2.28 -9.89
C SER A 365 -16.42 -3.27 -10.90
N GLY A 366 -17.68 -3.66 -10.71
CA GLY A 366 -18.46 -4.35 -11.75
C GLY A 366 -18.71 -3.45 -12.97
N ASN A 367 -18.53 -2.13 -12.82
CA ASN A 367 -18.80 -1.11 -13.82
C ASN A 367 -17.54 -0.28 -14.17
N GLU A 368 -16.35 -0.85 -14.17
CA GLU A 368 -15.07 -0.13 -14.37
C GLU A 368 -15.05 0.74 -15.63
N GLN A 369 -15.60 0.23 -16.75
CA GLN A 369 -15.68 1.01 -17.98
C GLN A 369 -16.59 2.23 -17.81
N ALA A 370 -17.76 2.07 -17.19
CA ALA A 370 -18.67 3.18 -16.95
C ALA A 370 -18.08 4.25 -16.00
N TYR A 371 -17.28 3.82 -15.01
CA TYR A 371 -16.55 4.74 -14.12
C TYR A 371 -15.48 5.51 -14.87
N THR A 372 -14.69 4.80 -15.68
CA THR A 372 -13.64 5.41 -16.50
C THR A 372 -14.24 6.39 -17.51
N ASP A 373 -15.33 6.02 -18.18
CA ASP A 373 -16.02 6.88 -19.15
C ASP A 373 -16.58 8.13 -18.44
N ALA A 374 -17.28 7.96 -17.33
CA ALA A 374 -17.83 9.07 -16.55
C ALA A 374 -16.75 10.03 -16.04
N PHE A 375 -15.62 9.50 -15.60
CA PHE A 375 -14.46 10.27 -15.19
C PHE A 375 -13.83 11.03 -16.36
N ASN A 376 -13.61 10.35 -17.50
CA ASN A 376 -13.01 10.93 -18.70
C ASN A 376 -13.88 12.00 -19.32
N GLU A 377 -15.22 11.87 -19.30
CA GLU A 377 -16.13 12.93 -19.70
C GLU A 377 -15.93 14.22 -18.88
N VAL A 378 -15.45 14.10 -17.65
CA VAL A 378 -15.18 15.25 -16.78
C VAL A 378 -13.75 15.75 -16.94
N PHE A 379 -12.75 14.87 -16.88
CA PHE A 379 -11.33 15.23 -16.75
C PHE A 379 -10.50 14.99 -18.03
N GLY A 380 -10.99 14.19 -18.96
CA GLY A 380 -10.25 13.76 -20.15
C GLY A 380 -10.23 14.77 -21.31
N ALA A 381 -10.76 15.99 -21.12
CA ALA A 381 -10.78 17.06 -22.13
C ALA A 381 -9.73 18.13 -21.84
#